data_501425a13080d4f4cb1f9a3ad4e58135
#
_entry.id   501425a13080d4f4cb1f9a3ad4e58135
#
_cell.length_a   1.000
_cell.length_b   1.000
_cell.length_c   1.000
_cell.angle_alpha   90.00
_cell.angle_beta   90.00
_cell.angle_gamma   90.00
#
_symmetry.space_group_name_H-M   'P 1'
#
loop_
_entity.id
_entity.type
_entity.pdbx_description
1 polymer ?
#
loop_
_entity_poly.entity_id
_entity_poly.type
_entity_poly.pdbx_seq_one_letter_code
_entity_poly.pdbx_strand_id
1 'polypeptide(L)'
;MTNRSLCLFALNATAELGSAVAAELSLPLAAHEEREFEDGEHKTRPLEAVRGTHAFVMQSLHGGSNQSANDKLCRLLFFIGAIKDAGAARVTALAPYLCYARKDRRTKASDPVTTRYIAGMFEAMGTDDVVTLDIHNPAAFENAFRCPTVALTAAPLFVEYAKSLADEKLCVVSPDPGGTKRADIFHEALQAELGRPVGKALADKRRSGGVVSGDLFVGEVEGATALVIDDLISTGGTLLRTARAARHAGAKRVIALVTHGLFMPGAESVLLDPAIDRLVVTDSASTSLGEATRAKVDVITVAPLLAECVRRLHAGDTLNDLLVF
;
A
#
# COMPACT_ATOMS: atom_id res chain seq x y z
N MET A 1 16.98 -18.13 21.98
CA MET A 1 16.62 -17.83 20.59
C MET A 1 17.79 -18.21 19.71
N THR A 2 17.62 -19.11 18.74
CA THR A 2 18.68 -19.44 17.78
C THR A 2 18.95 -18.19 16.96
N ASN A 3 20.18 -17.69 16.98
CA ASN A 3 20.63 -16.53 16.18
C ASN A 3 20.62 -16.95 14.69
N ARG A 4 19.45 -16.86 14.03
CA ARG A 4 19.31 -17.12 12.60
C ARG A 4 19.87 -15.93 11.85
N SER A 5 20.56 -16.17 10.74
CA SER A 5 20.97 -15.08 9.86
C SER A 5 19.73 -14.55 9.09
N LEU A 6 19.67 -13.25 8.88
CA LEU A 6 18.67 -12.59 8.06
C LEU A 6 19.14 -12.55 6.60
N CYS A 7 18.25 -12.91 5.66
CA CYS A 7 18.44 -12.71 4.23
C CYS A 7 17.27 -11.88 3.69
N LEU A 8 17.55 -10.78 3.01
CA LEU A 8 16.54 -9.97 2.32
C LEU A 8 16.70 -10.11 0.81
N PHE A 9 15.67 -10.66 0.16
CA PHE A 9 15.54 -10.71 -1.29
C PHE A 9 14.50 -9.69 -1.75
N ALA A 10 14.75 -9.04 -2.88
CA ALA A 10 13.74 -8.26 -3.59
C ALA A 10 13.74 -8.68 -5.05
N LEU A 11 12.59 -9.18 -5.54
CA LEU A 11 12.48 -9.55 -6.94
C LEU A 11 12.64 -8.34 -7.85
N ASN A 12 13.13 -8.54 -9.07
CA ASN A 12 13.60 -7.48 -9.97
C ASN A 12 12.62 -6.32 -10.15
N ALA A 13 11.31 -6.60 -10.22
CA ALA A 13 10.29 -5.56 -10.37
C ALA A 13 10.10 -4.69 -9.11
N THR A 14 10.76 -5.02 -7.98
CA THR A 14 10.72 -4.27 -6.71
C THR A 14 12.15 -4.00 -6.19
N ALA A 15 13.17 -4.19 -7.02
CA ALA A 15 14.57 -4.10 -6.63
C ALA A 15 14.98 -2.71 -6.11
N GLU A 16 14.39 -1.64 -6.64
CA GLU A 16 14.68 -0.27 -6.21
C GLU A 16 14.25 -0.07 -4.73
N LEU A 17 13.00 -0.36 -4.40
CA LEU A 17 12.52 -0.30 -3.02
C LEU A 17 13.27 -1.29 -2.12
N GLY A 18 13.53 -2.51 -2.63
CA GLY A 18 14.32 -3.51 -1.91
C GLY A 18 15.71 -3.04 -1.55
N SER A 19 16.39 -2.34 -2.47
CA SER A 19 17.71 -1.75 -2.23
C SER A 19 17.65 -0.65 -1.17
N ALA A 20 16.59 0.19 -1.18
CA ALA A 20 16.38 1.20 -0.16
C ALA A 20 16.16 0.56 1.23
N VAL A 21 15.33 -0.50 1.32
CA VAL A 21 15.12 -1.24 2.58
C VAL A 21 16.41 -1.91 3.07
N ALA A 22 17.21 -2.49 2.16
CA ALA A 22 18.49 -3.10 2.50
C ALA A 22 19.48 -2.07 3.06
N ALA A 23 19.51 -0.87 2.49
CA ALA A 23 20.33 0.24 2.98
C ALA A 23 19.94 0.66 4.40
N GLU A 24 18.64 0.79 4.70
CA GLU A 24 18.11 1.08 6.04
C GLU A 24 18.47 -0.02 7.07
N LEU A 25 18.56 -1.26 6.62
CA LEU A 25 18.98 -2.39 7.44
C LEU A 25 20.51 -2.51 7.57
N SER A 26 21.28 -1.73 6.82
CA SER A 26 22.73 -1.87 6.68
C SER A 26 23.16 -3.28 6.23
N LEU A 27 22.37 -3.88 5.33
CA LEU A 27 22.59 -5.20 4.76
C LEU A 27 22.62 -5.13 3.23
N PRO A 28 23.37 -6.03 2.55
CA PRO A 28 23.21 -6.20 1.11
C PRO A 28 21.89 -6.89 0.80
N LEU A 29 21.32 -6.61 -0.37
CA LEU A 29 20.29 -7.50 -0.93
C LEU A 29 20.92 -8.85 -1.25
N ALA A 30 20.27 -9.92 -0.86
CA ALA A 30 20.68 -11.27 -1.18
C ALA A 30 20.48 -11.53 -2.69
N ALA A 31 21.51 -12.13 -3.31
CA ALA A 31 21.53 -12.37 -4.74
C ALA A 31 20.56 -13.50 -5.14
N HIS A 32 19.84 -13.29 -6.23
CA HIS A 32 18.95 -14.28 -6.83
C HIS A 32 19.01 -14.21 -8.36
N GLU A 33 18.51 -15.24 -9.02
CA GLU A 33 18.33 -15.29 -10.46
C GLU A 33 16.84 -15.26 -10.79
N GLU A 34 16.42 -14.33 -11.66
CA GLU A 34 15.15 -14.41 -12.37
C GLU A 34 15.44 -14.58 -13.86
N ARG A 35 14.88 -15.62 -14.45
CA ARG A 35 14.99 -15.90 -15.89
C ARG A 35 13.61 -16.11 -16.48
N GLU A 36 13.34 -15.46 -17.59
CA GLU A 36 12.14 -15.64 -18.38
C GLU A 36 12.43 -16.55 -19.57
N PHE A 37 11.50 -17.42 -19.91
CA PHE A 37 11.57 -18.30 -21.08
C PHE A 37 10.72 -17.71 -22.21
N GLU A 38 10.97 -18.20 -23.44
CA GLU A 38 10.34 -17.66 -24.65
C GLU A 38 8.82 -17.84 -24.71
N ASP A 39 8.27 -18.79 -23.97
CA ASP A 39 6.85 -19.10 -23.84
C ASP A 39 6.15 -18.32 -22.71
N GLY A 40 6.88 -17.44 -21.99
CA GLY A 40 6.38 -16.65 -20.86
C GLY A 40 6.46 -17.35 -19.51
N GLU A 41 6.96 -18.61 -19.47
CA GLU A 41 7.30 -19.23 -18.20
C GLU A 41 8.54 -18.55 -17.58
N HIS A 42 8.73 -18.71 -16.28
CA HIS A 42 9.87 -18.13 -15.59
C HIS A 42 10.49 -19.10 -14.59
N LYS A 43 11.74 -18.85 -14.27
CA LYS A 43 12.50 -19.54 -13.23
C LYS A 43 13.08 -18.50 -12.28
N THR A 44 12.92 -18.73 -10.99
CA THR A 44 13.54 -17.93 -9.92
C THR A 44 14.28 -18.87 -8.97
N ARG A 45 15.48 -18.46 -8.50
CA ARG A 45 16.23 -19.19 -7.47
C ARG A 45 17.14 -18.29 -6.65
N PRO A 46 17.36 -18.57 -5.35
CA PRO A 46 18.39 -17.92 -4.58
C PRO A 46 19.78 -18.31 -5.11
N LEU A 47 20.71 -17.36 -5.12
CA LEU A 47 22.13 -17.59 -5.45
C LEU A 47 22.99 -17.66 -4.18
N GLU A 48 22.39 -17.42 -3.02
CA GLU A 48 23.02 -17.49 -1.71
C GLU A 48 22.50 -18.68 -0.89
N ALA A 49 23.28 -19.09 0.10
CA ALA A 49 22.89 -20.16 1.01
C ALA A 49 21.81 -19.68 1.98
N VAL A 50 20.60 -20.20 1.86
CA VAL A 50 19.45 -19.81 2.70
C VAL A 50 19.13 -20.83 3.82
N ARG A 51 19.84 -21.96 3.88
CA ARG A 51 19.54 -23.01 4.87
C ARG A 51 19.64 -22.49 6.30
N GLY A 52 18.57 -22.64 7.05
CA GLY A 52 18.47 -22.22 8.46
C GLY A 52 18.27 -20.72 8.67
N THR A 53 18.21 -19.90 7.60
CA THR A 53 18.02 -18.45 7.70
C THR A 53 16.55 -18.07 7.93
N HIS A 54 16.31 -16.83 8.34
CA HIS A 54 15.04 -16.13 8.17
C HIS A 54 15.11 -15.31 6.87
N ALA A 55 14.46 -15.79 5.84
CA ALA A 55 14.44 -15.15 4.53
C ALA A 55 13.20 -14.22 4.40
N PHE A 56 13.44 -12.98 4.05
CA PHE A 56 12.41 -12.02 3.64
C PHE A 56 12.41 -11.90 2.13
N VAL A 57 11.24 -12.04 1.51
CA VAL A 57 11.09 -11.96 0.05
C VAL A 57 10.16 -10.82 -0.29
N MET A 58 10.70 -9.78 -0.91
CA MET A 58 9.94 -8.58 -1.28
C MET A 58 9.49 -8.61 -2.74
N GLN A 59 8.20 -8.38 -2.94
CA GLN A 59 7.59 -8.15 -4.25
C GLN A 59 6.29 -7.36 -4.09
N SER A 60 6.24 -6.14 -4.61
CA SER A 60 5.00 -5.38 -4.70
C SER A 60 4.14 -5.90 -5.86
N LEU A 61 2.91 -6.32 -5.57
CA LEU A 61 2.07 -7.11 -6.49
C LEU A 61 1.10 -6.25 -7.33
N HIS A 62 1.46 -5.00 -7.62
CA HIS A 62 0.71 -4.16 -8.55
C HIS A 62 1.00 -4.52 -10.01
N GLY A 63 0.03 -4.32 -10.90
CA GLY A 63 0.25 -4.44 -12.34
C GLY A 63 1.10 -3.28 -12.87
N GLY A 64 1.89 -3.53 -13.89
CA GLY A 64 2.72 -2.55 -14.57
C GLY A 64 2.81 -2.85 -16.06
N SER A 65 3.58 -2.04 -16.81
CA SER A 65 3.75 -2.19 -18.26
C SER A 65 4.45 -3.50 -18.66
N ASN A 66 5.37 -3.97 -17.83
CA ASN A 66 6.22 -5.13 -18.15
C ASN A 66 5.71 -6.43 -17.52
N GLN A 67 5.05 -6.37 -16.38
CA GLN A 67 4.54 -7.53 -15.65
C GLN A 67 3.17 -7.23 -15.08
N SER A 68 2.23 -8.13 -15.27
CA SER A 68 0.92 -8.07 -14.62
C SER A 68 1.03 -8.40 -13.12
N ALA A 69 -0.04 -8.12 -12.37
CA ALA A 69 -0.13 -8.56 -10.98
C ALA A 69 -0.05 -10.10 -10.85
N ASN A 70 -0.54 -10.84 -11.86
CA ASN A 70 -0.49 -12.30 -11.88
C ASN A 70 0.95 -12.80 -12.07
N ASP A 71 1.71 -12.20 -12.99
CA ASP A 71 3.11 -12.56 -13.22
C ASP A 71 3.94 -12.35 -11.96
N LYS A 72 3.79 -11.18 -11.32
CA LYS A 72 4.47 -10.87 -10.07
C LYS A 72 4.08 -11.82 -8.94
N LEU A 73 2.80 -12.16 -8.83
CA LEU A 73 2.32 -13.13 -7.83
C LEU A 73 2.94 -14.51 -8.04
N CYS A 74 2.89 -15.05 -9.26
CA CYS A 74 3.49 -16.35 -9.57
C CYS A 74 4.98 -16.36 -9.27
N ARG A 75 5.72 -15.32 -9.67
CA ARG A 75 7.16 -15.19 -9.39
C ARG A 75 7.46 -15.20 -7.90
N LEU A 76 6.71 -14.43 -7.12
CA LEU A 76 6.84 -14.39 -5.66
C LEU A 76 6.60 -15.78 -5.04
N LEU A 77 5.48 -16.42 -5.40
CA LEU A 77 5.09 -17.72 -4.86
C LEU A 77 6.13 -18.80 -5.17
N PHE A 78 6.59 -18.89 -6.42
CA PHE A 78 7.59 -19.87 -6.84
C PHE A 78 8.94 -19.61 -6.18
N PHE A 79 9.32 -18.34 -5.99
CA PHE A 79 10.55 -18.02 -5.29
C PHE A 79 10.49 -18.38 -3.80
N ILE A 80 9.36 -18.15 -3.14
CA ILE A 80 9.11 -18.61 -1.76
C ILE A 80 9.28 -20.12 -1.68
N GLY A 81 8.64 -20.87 -2.59
CA GLY A 81 8.79 -22.33 -2.65
C GLY A 81 10.25 -22.75 -2.82
N ALA A 82 10.98 -22.14 -3.76
CA ALA A 82 12.41 -22.43 -3.98
C ALA A 82 13.28 -22.15 -2.75
N ILE A 83 13.00 -21.10 -2.00
CA ILE A 83 13.70 -20.77 -0.74
C ILE A 83 13.38 -21.79 0.36
N LYS A 84 12.13 -22.22 0.47
CA LYS A 84 11.72 -23.27 1.42
C LYS A 84 12.39 -24.60 1.08
N ASP A 85 12.40 -25.01 -0.17
CA ASP A 85 13.08 -26.24 -0.65
C ASP A 85 14.59 -26.17 -0.39
N ALA A 86 15.20 -24.99 -0.50
CA ALA A 86 16.60 -24.78 -0.16
C ALA A 86 16.89 -24.81 1.36
N GLY A 87 15.84 -24.92 2.18
CA GLY A 87 15.93 -25.17 3.62
C GLY A 87 15.95 -23.92 4.49
N ALA A 88 15.38 -22.79 4.05
CA ALA A 88 15.16 -21.65 4.94
C ALA A 88 14.29 -22.05 6.12
N ALA A 89 14.66 -21.58 7.31
CA ALA A 89 13.94 -21.92 8.53
C ALA A 89 12.64 -21.14 8.69
N ARG A 90 12.57 -19.91 8.13
CA ARG A 90 11.39 -19.05 8.10
C ARG A 90 11.41 -18.24 6.82
N VAL A 91 10.25 -18.07 6.19
CA VAL A 91 10.09 -17.21 5.01
C VAL A 91 8.95 -16.23 5.23
N THR A 92 9.27 -14.94 5.25
CA THR A 92 8.31 -13.85 5.33
C THR A 92 8.14 -13.20 3.97
N ALA A 93 6.92 -13.19 3.44
CA ALA A 93 6.58 -12.46 2.25
C ALA A 93 6.35 -10.98 2.57
N LEU A 94 7.13 -10.09 1.94
CA LEU A 94 6.92 -8.64 2.00
C LEU A 94 6.24 -8.20 0.71
N ALA A 95 4.93 -8.01 0.76
CA ALA A 95 4.12 -7.54 -0.36
C ALA A 95 3.58 -6.14 -0.05
N PRO A 96 4.38 -5.04 -0.24
CA PRO A 96 3.93 -3.70 0.11
C PRO A 96 2.57 -3.38 -0.49
N TYR A 97 2.33 -3.69 -1.76
CA TYR A 97 0.99 -3.78 -2.33
C TYR A 97 0.61 -5.25 -2.54
N LEU A 98 -0.48 -5.70 -1.90
CA LEU A 98 -1.03 -7.04 -2.07
C LEU A 98 -2.15 -7.03 -3.12
N CYS A 99 -1.97 -7.77 -4.21
CA CYS A 99 -3.00 -7.90 -5.24
C CYS A 99 -4.24 -8.66 -4.73
N TYR A 100 -5.37 -8.48 -5.42
CA TYR A 100 -6.67 -9.12 -5.10
C TYR A 100 -7.26 -8.79 -3.72
N ALA A 101 -6.65 -7.93 -2.91
CA ALA A 101 -7.15 -7.52 -1.61
C ALA A 101 -8.48 -6.75 -1.66
N ARG A 102 -8.85 -6.17 -2.81
CA ARG A 102 -10.11 -5.46 -3.03
C ARG A 102 -11.31 -6.38 -3.25
N LYS A 103 -11.09 -7.70 -3.48
CA LYS A 103 -12.14 -8.71 -3.63
C LYS A 103 -12.22 -9.56 -2.36
N ASP A 104 -12.55 -8.90 -1.27
CA ASP A 104 -12.57 -9.37 0.12
C ASP A 104 -13.94 -9.90 0.56
N ARG A 105 -15.00 -9.64 -0.22
CA ARG A 105 -16.38 -10.02 0.07
C ARG A 105 -17.18 -10.27 -1.21
N ARG A 106 -18.28 -11.01 -1.07
CA ARG A 106 -19.26 -11.15 -2.14
C ARG A 106 -20.12 -9.90 -2.24
N THR A 107 -20.28 -9.36 -3.42
CA THR A 107 -21.19 -8.25 -3.74
C THR A 107 -22.37 -8.70 -4.57
N LYS A 108 -22.27 -9.90 -5.19
CA LYS A 108 -23.33 -10.58 -5.92
C LYS A 108 -23.31 -12.07 -5.59
N ALA A 109 -24.40 -12.78 -5.91
CA ALA A 109 -24.43 -14.23 -5.80
C ALA A 109 -23.28 -14.85 -6.63
N SER A 110 -22.65 -15.89 -6.09
CA SER A 110 -21.53 -16.62 -6.69
C SER A 110 -20.24 -15.81 -6.93
N ASP A 111 -20.14 -14.57 -6.44
CA ASP A 111 -18.88 -13.82 -6.47
C ASP A 111 -17.76 -14.58 -5.75
N PRO A 112 -16.54 -14.58 -6.28
CA PRO A 112 -15.39 -15.11 -5.55
C PRO A 112 -15.01 -14.19 -4.39
N VAL A 113 -14.41 -14.74 -3.34
CA VAL A 113 -13.66 -13.99 -2.32
C VAL A 113 -12.18 -14.27 -2.58
N THR A 114 -11.61 -13.57 -3.56
CA THR A 114 -10.31 -13.91 -4.14
C THR A 114 -9.17 -13.76 -3.13
N THR A 115 -9.32 -12.85 -2.15
CA THR A 115 -8.36 -12.70 -1.05
C THR A 115 -8.08 -14.03 -0.34
N ARG A 116 -9.11 -14.88 -0.13
CA ARG A 116 -8.95 -16.20 0.48
C ARG A 116 -8.17 -17.19 -0.39
N TYR A 117 -8.32 -17.08 -1.72
CA TYR A 117 -7.61 -17.98 -2.64
C TYR A 117 -6.13 -17.62 -2.68
N ILE A 118 -5.82 -16.32 -2.70
CA ILE A 118 -4.45 -15.83 -2.62
C ILE A 118 -3.78 -16.27 -1.31
N ALA A 119 -4.48 -16.13 -0.18
CA ALA A 119 -3.97 -16.58 1.11
C ALA A 119 -3.57 -18.07 1.08
N GLY A 120 -4.46 -18.93 0.56
CA GLY A 120 -4.16 -20.36 0.42
C GLY A 120 -2.97 -20.64 -0.49
N MET A 121 -2.73 -19.83 -1.53
CA MET A 121 -1.57 -19.98 -2.40
C MET A 121 -0.25 -19.63 -1.67
N PHE A 122 -0.21 -18.55 -0.91
CA PHE A 122 0.96 -18.21 -0.07
C PHE A 122 1.28 -19.31 0.92
N GLU A 123 0.27 -19.81 1.63
CA GLU A 123 0.40 -20.86 2.61
C GLU A 123 0.86 -22.20 1.99
N ALA A 124 0.33 -22.56 0.82
CA ALA A 124 0.74 -23.76 0.09
C ALA A 124 2.22 -23.73 -0.35
N MET A 125 2.77 -22.54 -0.60
CA MET A 125 4.20 -22.36 -0.90
C MET A 125 5.08 -22.34 0.36
N GLY A 126 4.51 -22.46 1.55
CA GLY A 126 5.26 -22.50 2.80
C GLY A 126 5.61 -21.12 3.36
N THR A 127 4.83 -20.08 3.04
CA THR A 127 5.00 -18.77 3.65
C THR A 127 4.68 -18.84 5.14
N ASP A 128 5.61 -18.35 5.97
CA ASP A 128 5.43 -18.35 7.42
C ASP A 128 4.75 -17.08 7.92
N ASP A 129 4.97 -15.93 7.26
CA ASP A 129 4.33 -14.64 7.57
C ASP A 129 4.09 -13.83 6.29
N VAL A 130 3.06 -13.00 6.30
CA VAL A 130 2.78 -12.06 5.21
C VAL A 130 2.69 -10.63 5.74
N VAL A 131 3.52 -9.73 5.20
CA VAL A 131 3.52 -8.30 5.52
C VAL A 131 3.00 -7.52 4.32
N THR A 132 2.10 -6.60 4.57
CA THR A 132 1.59 -5.66 3.56
C THR A 132 1.42 -4.26 4.17
N LEU A 133 1.21 -3.25 3.31
CA LEU A 133 1.01 -1.86 3.72
C LEU A 133 -0.39 -1.42 3.33
N ASP A 134 -1.08 -0.70 4.22
CA ASP A 134 -2.42 -0.12 4.05
C ASP A 134 -3.37 -1.00 3.23
N ILE A 135 -3.49 -2.25 3.65
CA ILE A 135 -4.39 -3.21 3.01
C ILE A 135 -5.82 -2.67 2.96
N HIS A 136 -6.51 -2.90 1.86
CA HIS A 136 -7.86 -2.38 1.63
C HIS A 136 -8.85 -2.68 2.76
N ASN A 137 -8.78 -3.89 3.33
CA ASN A 137 -9.59 -4.31 4.47
C ASN A 137 -8.75 -5.21 5.40
N PRO A 138 -8.21 -4.63 6.50
CA PRO A 138 -7.38 -5.38 7.46
C PRO A 138 -8.08 -6.62 8.02
N ALA A 139 -9.34 -6.51 8.44
CA ALA A 139 -10.07 -7.63 9.01
C ALA A 139 -10.27 -8.79 8.00
N ALA A 140 -10.52 -8.49 6.73
CA ALA A 140 -10.62 -9.51 5.69
C ALA A 140 -9.26 -10.17 5.40
N PHE A 141 -8.17 -9.41 5.46
CA PHE A 141 -6.81 -9.89 5.31
C PHE A 141 -6.45 -10.87 6.43
N GLU A 142 -6.60 -10.45 7.68
CA GLU A 142 -6.34 -11.28 8.86
C GLU A 142 -7.18 -12.56 8.88
N ASN A 143 -8.46 -12.49 8.49
CA ASN A 143 -9.35 -13.66 8.43
C ASN A 143 -9.11 -14.57 7.22
N ALA A 144 -8.44 -14.12 6.17
CA ALA A 144 -8.14 -14.93 5.00
C ALA A 144 -6.98 -15.88 5.23
N PHE A 145 -5.94 -15.40 5.90
CA PHE A 145 -4.73 -16.17 6.19
C PHE A 145 -4.84 -17.00 7.46
N ARG A 146 -4.08 -18.09 7.54
CA ARG A 146 -3.87 -18.92 8.74
C ARG A 146 -2.46 -18.71 9.32
N CYS A 147 -1.50 -18.33 8.45
CA CYS A 147 -0.21 -17.84 8.94
C CYS A 147 -0.35 -16.42 9.51
N PRO A 148 0.57 -16.00 10.39
CA PRO A 148 0.63 -14.63 10.89
C PRO A 148 0.64 -13.58 9.77
N THR A 149 -0.10 -12.51 9.97
CA THR A 149 -0.20 -11.39 9.04
C THR A 149 0.19 -10.08 9.74
N VAL A 150 0.79 -9.18 8.97
CA VAL A 150 1.20 -7.84 9.43
C VAL A 150 0.65 -6.81 8.45
N ALA A 151 -0.32 -6.03 8.89
CA ALA A 151 -0.88 -4.90 8.15
C ALA A 151 -0.24 -3.59 8.67
N LEU A 152 0.81 -3.13 8.00
CA LEU A 152 1.46 -1.85 8.30
C LEU A 152 0.59 -0.69 7.86
N THR A 153 0.83 0.51 8.42
CA THR A 153 0.19 1.74 7.96
C THR A 153 1.18 2.80 7.55
N ALA A 154 0.87 3.52 6.46
CA ALA A 154 1.60 4.72 6.03
C ALA A 154 1.13 5.99 6.75
N ALA A 155 0.13 5.92 7.62
CA ALA A 155 -0.41 7.10 8.32
C ALA A 155 0.68 7.95 9.01
N PRO A 156 1.68 7.41 9.71
CA PRO A 156 2.76 8.20 10.29
C PRO A 156 3.58 9.00 9.25
N LEU A 157 3.80 8.43 8.06
CA LEU A 157 4.52 9.12 6.98
C LEU A 157 3.70 10.30 6.44
N PHE A 158 2.39 10.14 6.31
CA PHE A 158 1.48 11.21 5.91
C PHE A 158 1.32 12.28 6.99
N VAL A 159 1.35 11.91 8.27
CA VAL A 159 1.38 12.88 9.38
C VAL A 159 2.65 13.73 9.30
N GLU A 160 3.80 13.13 9.08
CA GLU A 160 5.06 13.85 8.92
C GLU A 160 5.02 14.83 7.73
N TYR A 161 4.48 14.39 6.59
CA TYR A 161 4.25 15.29 5.45
C TYR A 161 3.32 16.46 5.83
N ALA A 162 2.21 16.18 6.50
CA ALA A 162 1.22 17.18 6.87
C ALA A 162 1.72 18.20 7.91
N LYS A 163 2.80 17.90 8.66
CA LYS A 163 3.47 18.87 9.56
C LYS A 163 3.99 20.09 8.81
N SER A 164 4.40 19.94 7.57
CA SER A 164 4.81 21.05 6.72
C SER A 164 3.67 22.05 6.42
N LEU A 165 2.43 21.67 6.71
CA LEU A 165 1.21 22.46 6.53
C LEU A 165 0.62 22.93 7.87
N ALA A 166 1.38 22.86 8.96
CA ALA A 166 0.90 23.12 10.33
C ALA A 166 0.27 24.52 10.52
N ASP A 167 0.72 25.51 9.77
CA ASP A 167 0.19 26.89 9.81
C ASP A 167 -1.15 27.04 9.07
N GLU A 168 -1.60 26.04 8.32
CA GLU A 168 -2.85 26.08 7.57
C GLU A 168 -4.02 25.54 8.40
N LYS A 169 -5.25 25.99 8.08
CA LYS A 169 -6.47 25.31 8.55
C LYS A 169 -6.58 23.99 7.79
N LEU A 170 -6.53 22.86 8.49
CA LEU A 170 -6.56 21.53 7.88
C LEU A 170 -7.91 20.85 8.11
N CYS A 171 -8.34 20.05 7.13
CA CYS A 171 -9.51 19.18 7.23
C CYS A 171 -9.20 17.84 6.57
N VAL A 172 -9.29 16.74 7.34
CA VAL A 172 -9.14 15.38 6.83
C VAL A 172 -10.44 14.95 6.16
N VAL A 173 -10.34 14.43 4.93
CA VAL A 173 -11.50 14.06 4.12
C VAL A 173 -11.45 12.57 3.77
N SER A 174 -12.48 11.83 4.16
CA SER A 174 -12.70 10.47 3.64
C SER A 174 -13.38 10.55 2.27
N PRO A 175 -12.85 9.89 1.22
CA PRO A 175 -13.43 9.95 -0.13
C PRO A 175 -14.74 9.15 -0.29
N ASP A 176 -15.01 8.23 0.63
CA ASP A 176 -16.25 7.45 0.70
C ASP A 176 -16.43 6.83 2.10
N PRO A 177 -17.61 6.23 2.40
CA PRO A 177 -17.86 5.60 3.69
C PRO A 177 -16.91 4.43 4.03
N GLY A 178 -16.36 3.75 3.03
CA GLY A 178 -15.41 2.65 3.21
C GLY A 178 -14.07 3.10 3.77
N GLY A 179 -13.64 4.32 3.42
CA GLY A 179 -12.39 4.93 3.89
C GLY A 179 -12.46 5.61 5.26
N THR A 180 -13.65 5.67 5.88
CA THR A 180 -13.86 6.47 7.11
C THR A 180 -12.91 6.05 8.24
N LYS A 181 -12.75 4.74 8.50
CA LYS A 181 -11.85 4.28 9.56
C LYS A 181 -10.40 4.71 9.32
N ARG A 182 -9.91 4.65 8.07
CA ARG A 182 -8.56 5.13 7.70
C ARG A 182 -8.44 6.64 7.94
N ALA A 183 -9.45 7.40 7.53
CA ALA A 183 -9.49 8.84 7.76
C ALA A 183 -9.52 9.18 9.24
N ASP A 184 -10.19 8.39 10.08
CA ASP A 184 -10.24 8.58 11.53
C ASP A 184 -8.87 8.37 12.17
N ILE A 185 -8.19 7.27 11.85
CA ILE A 185 -6.85 6.96 12.35
C ILE A 185 -5.87 8.10 11.99
N PHE A 186 -5.86 8.53 10.72
CA PHE A 186 -5.01 9.62 10.28
C PHE A 186 -5.36 10.95 10.97
N HIS A 187 -6.65 11.26 11.09
CA HIS A 187 -7.14 12.47 11.73
C HIS A 187 -6.72 12.55 13.20
N GLU A 188 -6.89 11.47 13.96
CA GLU A 188 -6.51 11.40 15.38
C GLU A 188 -4.99 11.55 15.55
N ALA A 189 -4.20 10.84 14.72
CA ALA A 189 -2.75 10.95 14.74
C ALA A 189 -2.28 12.36 14.39
N LEU A 190 -2.87 12.99 13.37
CA LEU A 190 -2.53 14.35 12.95
C LEU A 190 -2.89 15.39 14.03
N GLN A 191 -4.06 15.26 14.68
CA GLN A 191 -4.44 16.14 15.79
C GLN A 191 -3.49 16.02 16.99
N ALA A 192 -3.11 14.78 17.33
CA ALA A 192 -2.16 14.52 18.41
C ALA A 192 -0.80 15.16 18.12
N GLU A 193 -0.30 15.01 16.90
CA GLU A 193 0.99 15.57 16.49
C GLU A 193 1.00 17.10 16.44
N LEU A 194 -0.07 17.71 15.93
CA LEU A 194 -0.18 19.18 15.81
C LEU A 194 -0.57 19.87 17.13
N GLY A 195 -1.08 19.14 18.12
CA GLY A 195 -1.57 19.69 19.40
C GLY A 195 -2.75 20.65 19.23
N ARG A 196 -3.50 20.57 18.12
CA ARG A 196 -4.65 21.44 17.83
C ARG A 196 -5.75 20.71 17.04
N PRO A 197 -7.01 21.20 17.11
CA PRO A 197 -8.09 20.62 16.33
C PRO A 197 -7.82 20.65 14.84
N VAL A 198 -8.19 19.56 14.15
CA VAL A 198 -8.20 19.40 12.71
C VAL A 198 -9.64 19.09 12.29
N GLY A 199 -10.12 19.71 11.22
CA GLY A 199 -11.46 19.45 10.68
C GLY A 199 -11.56 18.02 10.13
N LYS A 200 -12.79 17.51 10.04
CA LYS A 200 -13.08 16.21 9.44
C LYS A 200 -14.28 16.31 8.52
N ALA A 201 -14.22 15.69 7.36
CA ALA A 201 -15.31 15.63 6.40
C ALA A 201 -15.38 14.25 5.70
N LEU A 202 -16.55 13.97 5.14
CA LEU A 202 -16.85 12.76 4.37
C LEU A 202 -17.49 13.16 3.04
N ALA A 203 -16.97 12.62 1.95
CA ALA A 203 -17.63 12.67 0.64
C ALA A 203 -18.35 11.34 0.40
N ASP A 204 -19.61 11.37 0.00
CA ASP A 204 -20.40 10.18 -0.30
C ASP A 204 -21.15 10.35 -1.63
N LYS A 205 -21.44 9.22 -2.25
CA LYS A 205 -22.26 9.14 -3.47
C LYS A 205 -23.72 9.02 -3.08
N ARG A 206 -24.55 10.04 -3.36
CA ARG A 206 -25.98 9.84 -3.34
C ARG A 206 -26.42 8.94 -4.51
N ARG A 207 -26.96 7.77 -4.20
CA ARG A 207 -27.68 6.93 -5.14
C ARG A 207 -29.17 7.00 -4.81
N SER A 208 -29.95 7.64 -5.69
CA SER A 208 -31.39 7.57 -5.63
C SER A 208 -31.90 6.82 -6.86
N GLY A 209 -32.63 5.72 -6.67
CA GLY A 209 -33.21 4.95 -7.77
C GLY A 209 -32.21 4.36 -8.78
N GLY A 210 -30.96 4.05 -8.35
CA GLY A 210 -29.92 3.51 -9.24
C GLY A 210 -29.16 4.56 -10.06
N VAL A 211 -29.55 5.83 -10.00
CA VAL A 211 -28.87 6.95 -10.65
C VAL A 211 -28.04 7.70 -9.62
N VAL A 212 -26.80 8.04 -9.96
CA VAL A 212 -25.95 8.91 -9.12
C VAL A 212 -26.52 10.34 -9.20
N SER A 213 -27.21 10.76 -8.14
CA SER A 213 -27.81 12.10 -8.03
C SER A 213 -27.03 12.95 -7.03
N GLY A 214 -25.92 13.53 -7.48
CA GLY A 214 -25.12 14.48 -6.71
C GLY A 214 -24.14 13.85 -5.72
N ASP A 215 -23.15 14.65 -5.32
CA ASP A 215 -22.16 14.32 -4.31
C ASP A 215 -22.62 14.91 -2.96
N LEU A 216 -22.71 14.07 -1.93
CA LEU A 216 -22.93 14.54 -0.57
C LEU A 216 -21.56 14.80 0.07
N PHE A 217 -21.35 16.02 0.52
CA PHE A 217 -20.19 16.39 1.32
C PHE A 217 -20.65 16.82 2.70
N VAL A 218 -20.17 16.11 3.75
CA VAL A 218 -20.56 16.35 5.14
C VAL A 218 -19.31 16.72 5.94
N GLY A 219 -19.34 17.87 6.59
CA GLY A 219 -18.23 18.41 7.37
C GLY A 219 -17.86 19.83 6.91
N GLU A 220 -17.06 20.52 7.72
CA GLU A 220 -16.65 21.89 7.47
C GLU A 220 -15.25 21.97 6.86
N VAL A 221 -15.18 22.26 5.55
CA VAL A 221 -13.91 22.37 4.82
C VAL A 221 -13.66 23.80 4.34
N GLU A 222 -14.59 24.74 4.56
CA GLU A 222 -14.49 26.11 4.08
C GLU A 222 -13.19 26.80 4.57
N GLY A 223 -12.44 27.35 3.62
CA GLY A 223 -11.16 28.01 3.84
C GLY A 223 -10.03 27.09 4.27
N ALA A 224 -10.25 25.76 4.38
CA ALA A 224 -9.25 24.80 4.81
C ALA A 224 -8.48 24.18 3.62
N THR A 225 -7.32 23.65 3.90
CA THR A 225 -6.64 22.65 3.06
C THR A 225 -7.25 21.28 3.35
N ALA A 226 -7.94 20.71 2.37
CA ALA A 226 -8.54 19.39 2.43
C ALA A 226 -7.45 18.32 2.20
N LEU A 227 -7.23 17.44 3.18
CA LEU A 227 -6.35 16.28 3.10
C LEU A 227 -7.21 15.05 2.80
N VAL A 228 -7.33 14.67 1.54
CA VAL A 228 -8.09 13.48 1.12
C VAL A 228 -7.22 12.25 1.29
N ILE A 229 -7.62 11.33 2.17
CA ILE A 229 -6.82 10.13 2.46
C ILE A 229 -7.47 8.85 1.88
N ASP A 230 -6.68 8.05 1.16
CA ASP A 230 -7.14 6.79 0.58
C ASP A 230 -6.01 5.72 0.58
N ASP A 231 -6.36 4.43 0.41
CA ASP A 231 -5.38 3.35 0.28
C ASP A 231 -4.72 3.34 -1.10
N LEU A 232 -5.47 3.58 -2.15
CA LEU A 232 -4.95 3.51 -3.51
C LEU A 232 -5.62 4.48 -4.47
N ILE A 233 -4.85 4.91 -5.46
CA ILE A 233 -5.38 5.54 -6.68
C ILE A 233 -5.18 4.61 -7.88
N SER A 234 -6.30 4.24 -8.52
CA SER A 234 -6.31 3.47 -9.77
C SER A 234 -6.53 4.41 -10.95
N THR A 235 -7.75 4.65 -11.37
CA THR A 235 -8.10 5.65 -12.42
C THR A 235 -8.28 7.07 -11.88
N GLY A 236 -8.34 7.25 -10.56
CA GLY A 236 -8.48 8.54 -9.91
C GLY A 236 -9.91 9.11 -9.85
N GLY A 237 -10.90 8.43 -10.40
CA GLY A 237 -12.27 8.96 -10.47
C GLY A 237 -12.91 9.26 -9.11
N THR A 238 -12.61 8.49 -8.07
CA THR A 238 -13.07 8.77 -6.71
C THR A 238 -12.39 10.02 -6.16
N LEU A 239 -11.07 10.12 -6.30
CA LEU A 239 -10.30 11.27 -5.87
C LEU A 239 -10.80 12.57 -6.53
N LEU A 240 -10.96 12.57 -7.87
CA LEU A 240 -11.41 13.75 -8.60
C LEU A 240 -12.79 14.23 -8.12
N ARG A 241 -13.71 13.31 -7.94
CA ARG A 241 -15.05 13.61 -7.43
C ARG A 241 -14.99 14.26 -6.04
N THR A 242 -14.22 13.64 -5.13
CA THR A 242 -14.00 14.16 -3.78
C THR A 242 -13.34 15.53 -3.80
N ALA A 243 -12.32 15.74 -4.64
CA ALA A 243 -11.64 17.01 -4.78
C ALA A 243 -12.59 18.12 -5.26
N ARG A 244 -13.40 17.84 -6.29
CA ARG A 244 -14.40 18.79 -6.78
C ARG A 244 -15.47 19.10 -5.73
N ALA A 245 -15.94 18.10 -4.99
CA ALA A 245 -16.90 18.29 -3.90
C ALA A 245 -16.31 19.15 -2.76
N ALA A 246 -15.06 18.90 -2.37
CA ALA A 246 -14.36 19.70 -1.37
C ALA A 246 -14.17 21.16 -1.83
N ARG A 247 -13.80 21.37 -3.11
CA ARG A 247 -13.71 22.72 -3.70
C ARG A 247 -15.06 23.43 -3.70
N HIS A 248 -16.12 22.73 -4.07
CA HIS A 248 -17.48 23.29 -4.06
C HIS A 248 -17.94 23.66 -2.63
N ALA A 249 -17.49 22.90 -1.63
CA ALA A 249 -17.73 23.19 -0.22
C ALA A 249 -16.77 24.26 0.36
N GLY A 250 -15.96 24.93 -0.46
CA GLY A 250 -15.12 26.06 -0.05
C GLY A 250 -13.69 25.69 0.36
N ALA A 251 -13.20 24.51 0.06
CA ALA A 251 -11.80 24.16 0.31
C ALA A 251 -10.85 25.09 -0.48
N LYS A 252 -9.88 25.68 0.24
CA LYS A 252 -8.84 26.54 -0.36
C LYS A 252 -7.84 25.74 -1.19
N ARG A 253 -7.48 24.55 -0.71
CA ARG A 253 -6.56 23.61 -1.37
C ARG A 253 -7.08 22.18 -1.20
N VAL A 254 -6.70 21.29 -2.12
CA VAL A 254 -6.97 19.86 -2.02
C VAL A 254 -5.68 19.10 -2.27
N ILE A 255 -5.23 18.39 -1.25
CA ILE A 255 -4.07 17.52 -1.29
C ILE A 255 -4.56 16.09 -1.05
N ALA A 256 -4.24 15.17 -1.95
CA ALA A 256 -4.55 13.76 -1.76
C ALA A 256 -3.34 13.05 -1.16
N LEU A 257 -3.58 12.22 -0.15
CA LEU A 257 -2.58 11.37 0.52
C LEU A 257 -2.99 9.93 0.26
N VAL A 258 -2.26 9.24 -0.60
CA VAL A 258 -2.67 7.92 -1.11
C VAL A 258 -1.49 6.96 -1.04
N THR A 259 -1.66 5.85 -0.35
CA THR A 259 -0.55 4.92 -0.15
C THR A 259 -0.07 4.31 -1.45
N HIS A 260 -0.97 3.74 -2.26
CA HIS A 260 -0.59 3.02 -3.48
C HIS A 260 -0.97 3.79 -4.75
N GLY A 261 0.02 4.37 -5.42
CA GLY A 261 -0.16 4.99 -6.73
C GLY A 261 -0.13 3.96 -7.86
N LEU A 262 -1.27 3.39 -8.24
CA LEU A 262 -1.33 2.38 -9.32
C LEU A 262 -1.43 3.00 -10.73
N PHE A 263 -1.93 4.19 -10.84
CA PHE A 263 -2.05 5.02 -12.05
C PHE A 263 -2.44 4.25 -13.33
N MET A 264 -3.62 3.67 -13.31
CA MET A 264 -4.18 3.02 -14.50
C MET A 264 -4.45 4.02 -15.63
N PRO A 265 -4.59 3.57 -16.89
CA PRO A 265 -4.88 4.47 -18.01
C PRO A 265 -6.00 5.46 -17.68
N GLY A 266 -5.78 6.73 -17.96
CA GLY A 266 -6.68 7.84 -17.66
C GLY A 266 -6.41 8.55 -16.31
N ALA A 267 -5.62 7.99 -15.41
CA ALA A 267 -5.31 8.63 -14.13
C ALA A 267 -4.58 9.97 -14.30
N GLU A 268 -3.68 10.08 -15.27
CA GLU A 268 -2.92 11.33 -15.49
C GLU A 268 -3.85 12.51 -15.81
N SER A 269 -4.85 12.30 -16.66
CA SER A 269 -5.82 13.37 -16.98
C SER A 269 -6.62 13.83 -15.76
N VAL A 270 -6.88 12.91 -14.82
CA VAL A 270 -7.54 13.19 -13.54
C VAL A 270 -6.63 14.03 -12.64
N LEU A 271 -5.35 13.69 -12.54
CA LEU A 271 -4.39 14.40 -11.70
C LEU A 271 -4.10 15.81 -12.20
N LEU A 272 -4.25 16.07 -13.50
CA LEU A 272 -4.09 17.40 -14.09
C LEU A 272 -5.29 18.31 -13.85
N ASP A 273 -6.43 17.78 -13.36
CA ASP A 273 -7.59 18.60 -13.03
C ASP A 273 -7.24 19.68 -11.98
N PRO A 274 -7.71 20.92 -12.17
CA PRO A 274 -7.41 22.04 -11.26
C PRO A 274 -8.01 21.88 -9.86
N ALA A 275 -8.96 20.98 -9.65
CA ALA A 275 -9.51 20.70 -8.33
C ALA A 275 -8.48 20.03 -7.40
N ILE A 276 -7.47 19.36 -7.97
CA ILE A 276 -6.40 18.67 -7.24
C ILE A 276 -5.12 19.51 -7.31
N ASP A 277 -4.65 20.03 -6.18
CA ASP A 277 -3.39 20.80 -6.14
C ASP A 277 -2.17 19.90 -6.08
N ARG A 278 -2.25 18.84 -5.26
CA ARG A 278 -1.13 17.93 -5.01
C ARG A 278 -1.63 16.52 -4.76
N LEU A 279 -0.86 15.55 -5.18
CA LEU A 279 -0.99 14.15 -4.79
C LEU A 279 0.31 13.73 -4.09
N VAL A 280 0.17 13.09 -2.96
CA VAL A 280 1.28 12.44 -2.23
C VAL A 280 1.04 10.94 -2.28
N VAL A 281 2.00 10.20 -2.77
CA VAL A 281 1.96 8.74 -2.80
C VAL A 281 3.20 8.15 -2.15
N THR A 282 3.18 6.85 -1.88
CA THR A 282 4.39 6.15 -1.47
C THR A 282 5.02 5.40 -2.64
N ASP A 283 6.28 5.00 -2.48
CA ASP A 283 7.02 4.14 -3.40
C ASP A 283 6.67 2.65 -3.26
N SER A 284 5.60 2.32 -2.52
CA SER A 284 5.08 0.94 -2.40
C SER A 284 4.65 0.31 -3.72
N ALA A 285 4.33 1.14 -4.72
CA ALA A 285 4.07 0.74 -6.10
C ALA A 285 4.92 1.63 -7.01
N SER A 286 5.79 1.01 -7.81
CA SER A 286 6.60 1.74 -8.79
C SER A 286 5.70 2.21 -9.94
N THR A 287 5.78 3.50 -10.26
CA THR A 287 4.91 4.10 -11.27
C THR A 287 5.68 4.98 -12.22
N SER A 288 5.33 4.90 -13.49
CA SER A 288 5.81 5.80 -14.53
C SER A 288 4.75 6.86 -14.81
N LEU A 289 5.05 8.12 -14.51
CA LEU A 289 4.18 9.26 -14.77
C LEU A 289 4.83 10.18 -15.80
N GLY A 290 4.02 10.77 -16.67
CA GLY A 290 4.46 11.83 -17.58
C GLY A 290 4.94 13.07 -16.80
N GLU A 291 5.78 13.90 -17.43
CA GLU A 291 6.44 15.03 -16.79
C GLU A 291 5.46 16.01 -16.13
N ALA A 292 4.38 16.37 -16.83
CA ALA A 292 3.37 17.30 -16.32
C ALA A 292 2.66 16.78 -15.06
N THR A 293 2.38 15.48 -15.00
CA THR A 293 1.74 14.85 -13.85
C THR A 293 2.72 14.69 -12.69
N ARG A 294 3.96 14.35 -13.00
CA ARG A 294 5.04 14.21 -12.00
C ARG A 294 5.25 15.52 -11.21
N ALA A 295 5.09 16.68 -11.84
CA ALA A 295 5.19 17.98 -11.17
C ALA A 295 4.13 18.20 -10.07
N LYS A 296 3.03 17.44 -10.08
CA LYS A 296 1.96 17.47 -9.07
C LYS A 296 2.04 16.34 -8.04
N VAL A 297 3.01 15.42 -8.17
CA VAL A 297 3.08 14.21 -7.33
C VAL A 297 4.35 14.24 -6.49
N ASP A 298 4.18 14.12 -5.19
CA ASP A 298 5.25 13.88 -4.23
C ASP A 298 5.29 12.39 -3.90
N VAL A 299 6.47 11.80 -3.86
CA VAL A 299 6.66 10.38 -3.51
C VAL A 299 7.39 10.29 -2.18
N ILE A 300 6.79 9.59 -1.21
CA ILE A 300 7.38 9.32 0.11
C ILE A 300 7.86 7.87 0.13
N THR A 301 9.11 7.65 0.55
CA THR A 301 9.61 6.28 0.69
C THR A 301 9.05 5.57 1.90
N VAL A 302 8.68 4.30 1.73
CA VAL A 302 8.29 3.39 2.81
C VAL A 302 9.44 2.51 3.29
N ALA A 303 10.64 2.70 2.75
CA ALA A 303 11.80 1.89 3.08
C ALA A 303 12.14 1.88 4.57
N PRO A 304 12.13 3.01 5.32
CA PRO A 304 12.38 2.98 6.76
C PRO A 304 11.34 2.18 7.54
N LEU A 305 10.07 2.29 7.18
CA LEU A 305 8.96 1.55 7.82
C LEU A 305 9.09 0.03 7.58
N LEU A 306 9.37 -0.37 6.34
CA LEU A 306 9.57 -1.78 6.00
C LEU A 306 10.82 -2.35 6.66
N ALA A 307 11.92 -1.59 6.70
CA ALA A 307 13.15 -2.00 7.38
C ALA A 307 12.93 -2.21 8.88
N GLU A 308 12.20 -1.31 9.55
CA GLU A 308 11.86 -1.46 10.95
C GLU A 308 10.99 -2.71 11.20
N CYS A 309 10.00 -2.95 10.34
CA CYS A 309 9.20 -4.17 10.40
C CYS A 309 10.07 -5.43 10.25
N VAL A 310 10.96 -5.48 9.27
CA VAL A 310 11.91 -6.59 9.06
C VAL A 310 12.77 -6.83 10.31
N ARG A 311 13.35 -5.76 10.86
CA ARG A 311 14.20 -5.82 12.05
C ARG A 311 13.46 -6.43 13.24
N ARG A 312 12.25 -5.93 13.53
CA ARG A 312 11.44 -6.40 14.66
C ARG A 312 10.94 -7.83 14.47
N LEU A 313 10.45 -8.19 13.28
CA LEU A 313 10.04 -9.55 12.97
C LEU A 313 11.21 -10.55 13.12
N HIS A 314 12.41 -10.15 12.69
CA HIS A 314 13.60 -10.99 12.84
C HIS A 314 14.02 -11.14 14.29
N ALA A 315 13.99 -10.06 15.06
CA ALA A 315 14.35 -10.05 16.49
C ALA A 315 13.26 -10.70 17.38
N GLY A 316 12.02 -10.76 16.91
CA GLY A 316 10.86 -11.16 17.72
C GLY A 316 10.32 -10.05 18.61
N ASP A 317 10.54 -8.79 18.20
CA ASP A 317 10.07 -7.60 18.91
C ASP A 317 8.62 -7.27 18.55
N THR A 318 7.99 -6.38 19.35
CA THR A 318 6.62 -5.91 19.11
C THR A 318 6.50 -5.02 17.87
N LEU A 319 5.37 -5.15 17.16
CA LEU A 319 5.04 -4.35 15.99
C LEU A 319 3.89 -3.36 16.24
N ASN A 320 3.35 -3.30 17.45
CA ASN A 320 2.06 -2.65 17.73
C ASN A 320 1.95 -1.19 17.25
N ASP A 321 3.04 -0.43 17.32
CA ASP A 321 3.10 0.96 16.86
C ASP A 321 3.24 1.14 15.34
N LEU A 322 3.42 0.04 14.61
CA LEU A 322 3.51 0.01 13.15
C LEU A 322 2.21 -0.45 12.48
N LEU A 323 1.27 -0.99 13.25
CA LEU A 323 0.06 -1.64 12.73
C LEU A 323 -1.13 -0.69 12.63
N VAL A 324 -2.12 -1.12 11.85
CA VAL A 324 -3.47 -0.53 11.80
C VAL A 324 -4.38 -1.29 12.76
N PHE A 325 -5.03 -0.61 13.67
CA PHE A 325 -6.04 -1.18 14.56
C PHE A 325 -7.42 -0.55 14.36
#